data_3fbd03cf2e2c14096805c37d19e023f6
#
_entry.id   3fbd03cf2e2c14096805c37d19e023f6
#
_cell.length_a   1.000
_cell.length_b   1.000
_cell.length_c   1.000
_cell.angle_alpha   90.00
_cell.angle_beta   90.00
_cell.angle_gamma   90.00
#
_symmetry.space_group_name_H-M   'P 1'
#
loop_
_entity.id
_entity.type
_entity.pdbx_description
1 polymer ?
#
loop_
_entity_poly.entity_id
_entity_poly.type
_entity_poly.pdbx_seq_one_letter_code
_entity_poly.pdbx_strand_id
1 'polypeptide(L)'
;MTIYFTGSTFNQVIHDTIESMDEMIVDPHVEDHQDFYKYIKQNIASLQGMDQLVIDCTAVLNTDEELLAAFEMIRTMYDGIRIIIFAPDYKPGSPFLKKCFEMGILNIITTDDYKILQDELVYCIKKGMSYRDAAKYKDSVPEKISVKHTRKTVMKRMIGIAGTCENIGVTHNAIVLANFFRQKGYMVALVEKNNSGAFETICSAFDEKTYEDGYYTLNGIDYYTDANDEKIQMVQEHPYNVILMDFGCLTEENKDAFERCEDRLLIAGARPWEMEDTNR
;
A
#
# COMPACT_ATOMS: atom_id res chain seq x y z
N MET A 1 7.13 -22.11 -13.97
CA MET A 1 7.34 -20.66 -14.27
C MET A 1 6.29 -19.84 -13.54
N THR A 2 6.73 -18.87 -12.76
CA THR A 2 5.89 -18.06 -11.88
C THR A 2 5.94 -16.60 -12.30
N ILE A 3 4.77 -15.99 -12.52
CA ILE A 3 4.60 -14.53 -12.61
C ILE A 3 3.99 -14.03 -11.30
N TYR A 4 4.42 -12.87 -10.82
CA TYR A 4 3.83 -12.30 -9.61
C TYR A 4 3.60 -10.80 -9.70
N PHE A 5 2.59 -10.34 -8.97
CA PHE A 5 2.18 -8.94 -8.81
C PHE A 5 2.22 -8.62 -7.33
N THR A 6 3.09 -7.71 -6.92
CA THR A 6 3.27 -7.35 -5.51
C THR A 6 3.66 -5.89 -5.37
N GLY A 7 3.45 -5.34 -4.18
CA GLY A 7 3.96 -4.04 -3.79
C GLY A 7 5.34 -4.14 -3.14
N SER A 8 5.95 -2.99 -2.96
CA SER A 8 7.27 -2.85 -2.34
C SER A 8 7.37 -3.46 -0.94
N THR A 9 6.24 -3.57 -0.21
CA THR A 9 6.21 -4.11 1.16
C THR A 9 6.54 -5.59 1.22
N PHE A 10 5.96 -6.41 0.33
CA PHE A 10 6.09 -7.86 0.37
C PHE A 10 6.96 -8.42 -0.75
N ASN A 11 7.46 -7.57 -1.67
CA ASN A 11 8.25 -8.01 -2.81
C ASN A 11 9.42 -8.88 -2.40
N GLN A 12 10.23 -8.42 -1.45
CA GLN A 12 11.46 -9.14 -1.08
C GLN A 12 11.13 -10.54 -0.56
N VAL A 13 10.15 -10.68 0.34
CA VAL A 13 9.81 -11.98 0.91
C VAL A 13 9.18 -12.92 -0.14
N ILE A 14 8.37 -12.40 -1.05
CA ILE A 14 7.77 -13.18 -2.14
C ILE A 14 8.85 -13.62 -3.12
N HIS A 15 9.70 -12.69 -3.57
CA HIS A 15 10.78 -12.94 -4.51
C HIS A 15 11.76 -13.98 -3.97
N ASP A 16 12.33 -13.73 -2.78
CA ASP A 16 13.33 -14.61 -2.17
C ASP A 16 12.76 -16.02 -1.91
N THR A 17 11.47 -16.10 -1.56
CA THR A 17 10.79 -17.38 -1.36
C THR A 17 10.68 -18.16 -2.65
N ILE A 18 10.27 -17.52 -3.75
CA ILE A 18 10.14 -18.17 -5.07
C ILE A 18 11.52 -18.58 -5.59
N GLU A 19 12.50 -17.69 -5.50
CA GLU A 19 13.88 -17.95 -5.93
C GLU A 19 14.53 -19.11 -5.16
N SER A 20 14.28 -19.21 -3.84
CA SER A 20 14.81 -20.29 -2.99
C SER A 20 14.32 -21.69 -3.38
N MET A 21 13.29 -21.77 -4.22
CA MET A 21 12.71 -23.02 -4.69
C MET A 21 13.18 -23.45 -6.08
N ASP A 22 14.15 -22.75 -6.67
CA ASP A 22 14.59 -22.91 -8.07
C ASP A 22 13.44 -22.73 -9.10
N GLU A 23 12.39 -21.99 -8.72
CA GLU A 23 11.30 -21.66 -9.62
C GLU A 23 11.69 -20.48 -10.52
N MET A 24 11.45 -20.62 -11.81
CA MET A 24 11.73 -19.56 -12.76
C MET A 24 10.72 -18.43 -12.60
N ILE A 25 11.20 -17.25 -12.20
CA ILE A 25 10.41 -16.04 -12.16
C ILE A 25 10.39 -15.41 -13.56
N VAL A 26 9.21 -15.08 -14.04
CA VAL A 26 9.00 -14.46 -15.34
C VAL A 26 8.23 -13.15 -15.13
N ASP A 27 8.81 -12.05 -15.61
CA ASP A 27 8.19 -10.72 -15.64
C ASP A 27 7.54 -10.31 -14.30
N PRO A 28 8.34 -10.11 -13.23
CA PRO A 28 7.83 -9.69 -11.94
C PRO A 28 7.28 -8.26 -12.02
N HIS A 29 6.03 -8.08 -11.61
CA HIS A 29 5.39 -6.76 -11.51
C HIS A 29 5.47 -6.26 -10.07
N VAL A 30 6.40 -5.36 -9.80
CA VAL A 30 6.65 -4.78 -8.47
C VAL A 30 6.26 -3.31 -8.52
N GLU A 31 5.02 -3.03 -8.15
CA GLU A 31 4.47 -1.68 -8.16
C GLU A 31 3.37 -1.58 -7.09
N ASP A 32 3.40 -0.53 -6.30
CA ASP A 32 2.30 -0.24 -5.38
C ASP A 32 1.15 0.39 -6.17
N HIS A 33 -0.08 -0.01 -5.87
CA HIS A 33 -1.31 0.52 -6.50
C HIS A 33 -1.49 0.19 -7.99
N GLN A 34 -1.01 -0.95 -8.44
CA GLN A 34 -1.18 -1.39 -9.83
C GLN A 34 -2.64 -1.76 -10.15
N ASP A 35 -3.05 -1.48 -11.39
CA ASP A 35 -4.35 -1.90 -11.91
C ASP A 35 -4.25 -3.29 -12.56
N PHE A 36 -4.36 -4.33 -11.72
CA PHE A 36 -4.26 -5.72 -12.14
C PHE A 36 -5.34 -6.11 -13.15
N TYR A 37 -6.59 -5.66 -12.96
CA TYR A 37 -7.68 -5.95 -13.90
C TYR A 37 -7.40 -5.40 -15.29
N LYS A 38 -6.94 -4.16 -15.38
CA LYS A 38 -6.55 -3.53 -16.64
C LYS A 38 -5.39 -4.28 -17.29
N TYR A 39 -4.36 -4.65 -16.49
CA TYR A 39 -3.24 -5.43 -16.99
C TYR A 39 -3.70 -6.75 -17.61
N ILE A 40 -4.49 -7.55 -16.89
CA ILE A 40 -5.00 -8.83 -17.39
C ILE A 40 -5.83 -8.63 -18.67
N LYS A 41 -6.70 -7.63 -18.69
CA LYS A 41 -7.51 -7.33 -19.87
C LYS A 41 -6.69 -7.00 -21.12
N GLN A 42 -5.55 -6.36 -20.95
CA GLN A 42 -4.68 -5.95 -22.05
C GLN A 42 -3.62 -6.98 -22.42
N ASN A 43 -3.15 -7.76 -21.46
CA ASN A 43 -1.96 -8.60 -21.57
C ASN A 43 -2.23 -10.08 -21.21
N ILE A 44 -3.46 -10.55 -21.27
CA ILE A 44 -3.80 -11.93 -20.86
C ILE A 44 -2.96 -12.99 -21.60
N ALA A 45 -2.54 -12.69 -22.83
CA ALA A 45 -1.67 -13.58 -23.61
C ALA A 45 -0.27 -13.77 -22.99
N SER A 46 0.21 -12.85 -22.17
CA SER A 46 1.51 -12.98 -21.47
C SER A 46 1.51 -14.10 -20.43
N LEU A 47 0.33 -14.54 -20.00
CA LEU A 47 0.18 -15.66 -19.06
C LEU A 47 0.33 -17.03 -19.74
N GLN A 48 0.49 -17.07 -21.07
CA GLN A 48 0.67 -18.33 -21.78
C GLN A 48 1.97 -19.03 -21.34
N GLY A 49 1.83 -20.28 -20.88
CA GLY A 49 2.97 -21.07 -20.41
C GLY A 49 3.36 -20.82 -18.95
N MET A 50 2.64 -19.97 -18.23
CA MET A 50 2.83 -19.81 -16.79
C MET A 50 2.17 -20.96 -16.04
N ASP A 51 2.89 -21.50 -15.05
CA ASP A 51 2.35 -22.53 -14.16
C ASP A 51 1.62 -21.90 -12.98
N GLN A 52 2.09 -20.72 -12.56
CA GLN A 52 1.63 -20.06 -11.35
C GLN A 52 1.57 -18.54 -11.51
N LEU A 53 0.56 -17.95 -10.87
CA LEU A 53 0.38 -16.53 -10.75
C LEU A 53 0.20 -16.19 -9.26
N VAL A 54 1.09 -15.36 -8.71
CA VAL A 54 0.98 -14.85 -7.33
C VAL A 54 0.49 -13.41 -7.40
N ILE A 55 -0.54 -13.08 -6.65
CA ILE A 55 -1.08 -11.72 -6.55
C ILE A 55 -1.15 -11.26 -5.10
N ASP A 56 -0.54 -10.14 -4.82
CA ASP A 56 -0.64 -9.41 -3.57
C ASP A 56 -1.80 -8.41 -3.66
N CYS A 57 -2.90 -8.75 -2.99
CA CYS A 57 -4.10 -7.90 -2.99
C CYS A 57 -3.90 -6.57 -2.25
N THR A 58 -2.82 -6.40 -1.47
CA THR A 58 -2.51 -5.11 -0.83
C THR A 58 -1.90 -4.11 -1.80
N ALA A 59 -1.34 -4.61 -2.91
CA ALA A 59 -0.64 -3.81 -3.92
C ALA A 59 -1.50 -3.40 -5.11
N VAL A 60 -2.78 -3.78 -5.14
CA VAL A 60 -3.66 -3.50 -6.29
C VAL A 60 -4.74 -2.48 -5.96
N LEU A 61 -5.09 -1.67 -6.96
CA LEU A 61 -6.15 -0.64 -6.85
C LEU A 61 -7.56 -1.19 -7.06
N ASN A 62 -7.67 -2.42 -7.53
CA ASN A 62 -8.92 -2.99 -7.99
C ASN A 62 -9.90 -3.29 -6.86
N THR A 63 -11.20 -3.14 -7.16
CA THR A 63 -12.27 -3.62 -6.28
C THR A 63 -12.33 -5.14 -6.26
N ASP A 64 -13.03 -5.71 -5.26
CA ASP A 64 -13.25 -7.15 -5.18
C ASP A 64 -13.90 -7.71 -6.46
N GLU A 65 -14.86 -6.97 -7.03
CA GLU A 65 -15.56 -7.35 -8.26
C GLU A 65 -14.61 -7.35 -9.46
N GLU A 66 -13.73 -6.37 -9.57
CA GLU A 66 -12.73 -6.30 -10.65
C GLU A 66 -11.68 -7.41 -10.52
N LEU A 67 -11.21 -7.71 -9.31
CA LEU A 67 -10.31 -8.84 -9.07
C LEU A 67 -10.95 -10.16 -9.45
N LEU A 68 -12.20 -10.39 -9.03
CA LEU A 68 -12.95 -11.60 -9.39
C LEU A 68 -13.14 -11.71 -10.90
N ALA A 69 -13.45 -10.60 -11.59
CA ALA A 69 -13.56 -10.59 -13.04
C ALA A 69 -12.21 -10.90 -13.73
N ALA A 70 -11.09 -10.40 -13.21
CA ALA A 70 -9.76 -10.74 -13.70
C ALA A 70 -9.47 -12.24 -13.53
N PHE A 71 -9.79 -12.81 -12.37
CA PHE A 71 -9.60 -14.23 -12.10
C PHE A 71 -10.48 -15.10 -13.00
N GLU A 72 -11.72 -14.70 -13.27
CA GLU A 72 -12.62 -15.38 -14.18
C GLU A 72 -12.05 -15.38 -15.62
N MET A 73 -11.51 -14.25 -16.09
CA MET A 73 -10.84 -14.16 -17.39
C MET A 73 -9.65 -15.12 -17.46
N ILE A 74 -8.80 -15.16 -16.43
CA ILE A 74 -7.64 -16.07 -16.38
C ILE A 74 -8.11 -17.52 -16.41
N ARG A 75 -9.10 -17.89 -15.59
CA ARG A 75 -9.65 -19.26 -15.55
C ARG A 75 -10.28 -19.68 -16.85
N THR A 76 -10.92 -18.75 -17.57
CA THR A 76 -11.55 -19.05 -18.86
C THR A 76 -10.50 -19.33 -19.94
N MET A 77 -9.38 -18.62 -19.92
CA MET A 77 -8.33 -18.74 -20.94
C MET A 77 -7.26 -19.78 -20.57
N TYR A 78 -6.95 -19.91 -19.28
CA TYR A 78 -5.85 -20.73 -18.75
C TYR A 78 -6.25 -21.41 -17.43
N ASP A 79 -7.10 -22.42 -17.47
CA ASP A 79 -7.60 -23.12 -16.28
C ASP A 79 -6.48 -23.86 -15.51
N GLY A 80 -5.37 -24.18 -16.18
CA GLY A 80 -4.21 -24.85 -15.60
C GLY A 80 -3.33 -23.95 -14.72
N ILE A 81 -3.44 -22.62 -14.83
CA ILE A 81 -2.63 -21.72 -14.02
C ILE A 81 -3.08 -21.77 -12.56
N ARG A 82 -2.13 -22.03 -11.66
CA ARG A 82 -2.37 -21.97 -10.22
C ARG A 82 -2.34 -20.52 -9.76
N ILE A 83 -3.50 -19.97 -9.40
CA ILE A 83 -3.61 -18.62 -8.81
C ILE A 83 -3.38 -18.75 -7.32
N ILE A 84 -2.42 -17.96 -6.80
CA ILE A 84 -2.07 -17.85 -5.39
C ILE A 84 -2.37 -16.40 -4.97
N ILE A 85 -3.29 -16.24 -4.02
CA ILE A 85 -3.75 -14.93 -3.55
C ILE A 85 -3.13 -14.67 -2.18
N PHE A 86 -2.38 -13.59 -2.06
CA PHE A 86 -1.97 -13.02 -0.79
C PHE A 86 -2.92 -11.89 -0.41
N ALA A 87 -3.70 -12.07 0.64
CA ALA A 87 -4.79 -11.19 1.04
C ALA A 87 -4.86 -11.05 2.58
N PRO A 88 -3.85 -10.44 3.23
CA PRO A 88 -3.75 -10.36 4.69
C PRO A 88 -4.87 -9.51 5.31
N ASP A 89 -5.43 -8.57 4.56
CA ASP A 89 -6.53 -7.72 5.02
C ASP A 89 -7.88 -8.42 5.07
N TYR A 90 -7.97 -9.62 4.49
CA TYR A 90 -9.22 -10.39 4.44
C TYR A 90 -9.28 -11.45 5.54
N LYS A 91 -10.44 -11.58 6.15
CA LYS A 91 -10.70 -12.63 7.14
C LYS A 91 -11.40 -13.83 6.51
N PRO A 92 -11.19 -15.04 7.03
CA PRO A 92 -12.03 -16.17 6.69
C PRO A 92 -13.51 -15.80 6.88
N GLY A 93 -14.34 -16.07 5.86
CA GLY A 93 -15.76 -15.67 5.85
C GLY A 93 -16.04 -14.39 5.06
N SER A 94 -15.03 -13.70 4.51
CA SER A 94 -15.27 -12.57 3.64
C SER A 94 -15.95 -13.01 2.33
N PRO A 95 -16.88 -12.21 1.77
CA PRO A 95 -17.57 -12.55 0.52
C PRO A 95 -16.59 -12.74 -0.67
N PHE A 96 -15.52 -11.96 -0.70
CA PHE A 96 -14.47 -12.06 -1.71
C PHE A 96 -13.78 -13.43 -1.67
N LEU A 97 -13.26 -13.85 -0.51
CA LEU A 97 -12.56 -15.13 -0.38
C LEU A 97 -13.50 -16.32 -0.63
N LYS A 98 -14.78 -16.20 -0.25
CA LYS A 98 -15.79 -17.19 -0.58
C LYS A 98 -15.95 -17.35 -2.09
N LYS A 99 -16.06 -16.25 -2.83
CA LYS A 99 -16.16 -16.28 -4.29
C LYS A 99 -14.89 -16.86 -4.93
N CYS A 100 -13.71 -16.50 -4.43
CA CYS A 100 -12.46 -17.14 -4.85
C CYS A 100 -12.50 -18.64 -4.66
N PHE A 101 -12.94 -19.11 -3.48
CA PHE A 101 -13.10 -20.53 -3.20
C PHE A 101 -14.12 -21.22 -4.16
N GLU A 102 -15.26 -20.59 -4.42
CA GLU A 102 -16.29 -21.08 -5.36
C GLU A 102 -15.75 -21.19 -6.81
N MET A 103 -14.82 -20.30 -7.19
CA MET A 103 -14.11 -20.32 -8.48
C MET A 103 -12.97 -21.35 -8.52
N GLY A 104 -12.75 -22.11 -7.45
CA GLY A 104 -11.67 -23.10 -7.34
C GLY A 104 -10.29 -22.48 -7.10
N ILE A 105 -10.22 -21.22 -6.69
CA ILE A 105 -8.97 -20.57 -6.25
C ILE A 105 -8.80 -20.89 -4.79
N LEU A 106 -8.00 -21.93 -4.52
CA LEU A 106 -7.85 -22.48 -3.17
C LEU A 106 -6.60 -21.97 -2.45
N ASN A 107 -5.59 -21.50 -3.21
CA ASN A 107 -4.32 -21.06 -2.65
C ASN A 107 -4.44 -19.60 -2.16
N ILE A 108 -4.94 -19.46 -0.93
CA ILE A 108 -5.23 -18.17 -0.33
C ILE A 108 -4.43 -18.04 0.98
N ILE A 109 -3.59 -17.02 1.05
CA ILE A 109 -2.74 -16.68 2.19
C ILE A 109 -3.31 -15.40 2.83
N THR A 110 -3.65 -15.46 4.11
CA THR A 110 -4.30 -14.34 4.83
C THR A 110 -3.49 -13.87 6.05
N THR A 111 -2.21 -14.21 6.11
CA THR A 111 -1.31 -13.79 7.19
C THR A 111 -0.39 -12.67 6.71
N ASP A 112 -0.08 -11.73 7.58
CA ASP A 112 0.93 -10.68 7.41
C ASP A 112 2.25 -11.01 8.12
N ASP A 113 2.32 -12.14 8.82
CA ASP A 113 3.57 -12.65 9.41
C ASP A 113 4.47 -13.21 8.30
N TYR A 114 5.65 -12.59 8.13
CA TYR A 114 6.58 -12.93 7.05
C TYR A 114 7.00 -14.40 7.05
N LYS A 115 7.21 -15.00 8.21
CA LYS A 115 7.65 -16.39 8.31
C LYS A 115 6.53 -17.35 7.92
N ILE A 116 5.31 -17.10 8.41
CA ILE A 116 4.13 -17.90 8.06
C ILE A 116 3.82 -17.73 6.57
N LEU A 117 3.93 -16.49 6.04
CA LEU A 117 3.77 -16.20 4.62
C LEU A 117 4.72 -17.03 3.76
N GLN A 118 6.03 -17.08 4.13
CA GLN A 118 7.01 -17.91 3.42
C GLN A 118 6.62 -19.39 3.40
N ASP A 119 6.27 -19.94 4.56
CA ASP A 119 5.90 -21.35 4.70
C ASP A 119 4.63 -21.68 3.88
N GLU A 120 3.59 -20.83 3.95
CA GLU A 120 2.35 -21.00 3.18
C GLU A 120 2.58 -20.80 1.68
N LEU A 121 3.43 -19.85 1.26
CA LEU A 121 3.76 -19.62 -0.15
C LEU A 121 4.52 -20.82 -0.73
N VAL A 122 5.51 -21.35 -0.02
CA VAL A 122 6.21 -22.58 -0.40
C VAL A 122 5.23 -23.74 -0.56
N TYR A 123 4.29 -23.89 0.37
CA TYR A 123 3.28 -24.93 0.30
C TYR A 123 2.36 -24.76 -0.91
N CYS A 124 1.88 -23.53 -1.16
CA CYS A 124 1.04 -23.20 -2.31
C CYS A 124 1.74 -23.48 -3.64
N ILE A 125 3.02 -23.13 -3.76
CA ILE A 125 3.80 -23.31 -4.98
C ILE A 125 4.07 -24.80 -5.23
N LYS A 126 4.61 -25.53 -4.25
CA LYS A 126 5.03 -26.93 -4.42
C LYS A 126 3.85 -27.89 -4.52
N LYS A 127 2.89 -27.77 -3.62
CA LYS A 127 1.81 -28.74 -3.47
C LYS A 127 0.45 -28.20 -3.89
N GLY A 128 0.19 -26.92 -3.55
CA GLY A 128 -1.13 -26.32 -3.64
C GLY A 128 -2.03 -26.70 -2.46
N MET A 129 -2.94 -25.82 -2.11
CA MET A 129 -3.95 -26.06 -1.09
C MET A 129 -5.06 -26.96 -1.65
N SER A 130 -5.47 -27.94 -0.85
CA SER A 130 -6.64 -28.76 -1.15
C SER A 130 -7.93 -28.06 -0.75
N TYR A 131 -9.09 -28.57 -1.22
CA TYR A 131 -10.40 -28.09 -0.74
C TYR A 131 -10.56 -28.18 0.78
N ARG A 132 -9.89 -29.15 1.42
CA ARG A 132 -9.90 -29.29 2.88
C ARG A 132 -9.12 -28.15 3.55
N ASP A 133 -7.97 -27.78 3.00
CA ASP A 133 -7.12 -26.72 3.54
C ASP A 133 -7.81 -25.35 3.39
N ALA A 134 -8.50 -25.14 2.27
CA ALA A 134 -9.23 -23.93 1.94
C ALA A 134 -10.68 -23.89 2.51
N ALA A 135 -11.13 -24.95 3.20
CA ALA A 135 -12.51 -25.06 3.70
C ALA A 135 -12.92 -23.91 4.62
N LYS A 136 -11.95 -23.26 5.31
CA LYS A 136 -12.18 -22.07 6.13
C LYS A 136 -12.77 -20.87 5.37
N TYR A 137 -12.67 -20.88 4.03
CA TYR A 137 -13.19 -19.83 3.15
C TYR A 137 -14.55 -20.16 2.53
N LYS A 138 -15.06 -21.39 2.73
CA LYS A 138 -16.29 -21.87 2.12
C LYS A 138 -17.54 -21.15 2.60
N ASP A 139 -17.62 -20.90 3.89
CA ASP A 139 -18.82 -20.34 4.52
C ASP A 139 -18.61 -18.85 4.77
N SER A 140 -19.46 -18.01 4.20
CA SER A 140 -19.56 -16.63 4.64
C SER A 140 -20.25 -16.63 6.01
N VAL A 141 -19.59 -16.13 7.02
CA VAL A 141 -20.27 -15.77 8.27
C VAL A 141 -21.27 -14.66 7.87
N PRO A 142 -22.58 -14.80 8.17
CA PRO A 142 -23.50 -13.70 7.94
C PRO A 142 -23.02 -12.52 8.78
N GLU A 143 -22.37 -11.59 8.14
CA GLU A 143 -21.97 -10.35 8.77
C GLU A 143 -23.23 -9.60 9.22
N LYS A 144 -23.38 -9.51 10.52
CA LYS A 144 -24.12 -8.38 11.12
C LYS A 144 -23.26 -7.12 10.93
N ILE A 145 -23.18 -6.59 9.78
CA ILE A 145 -22.39 -5.50 9.24
C ILE A 145 -21.52 -6.11 8.14
N SER A 146 -21.99 -5.96 6.91
CA SER A 146 -21.06 -6.00 5.80
C SER A 146 -19.92 -5.00 6.13
N VAL A 147 -18.78 -5.49 6.58
CA VAL A 147 -17.57 -4.87 6.16
C VAL A 147 -17.56 -5.16 4.66
N LYS A 148 -18.26 -4.32 3.88
CA LYS A 148 -17.73 -4.02 2.58
C LYS A 148 -16.23 -3.89 2.87
N HIS A 149 -15.35 -4.65 2.21
CA HIS A 149 -14.12 -4.07 1.80
C HIS A 149 -14.49 -2.95 0.79
N THR A 150 -15.22 -2.02 1.29
CA THR A 150 -14.80 -0.67 1.22
C THR A 150 -13.34 -0.81 1.62
N ARG A 151 -12.33 -0.71 0.67
CA ARG A 151 -11.11 0.01 1.03
C ARG A 151 -11.53 0.72 2.29
N LYS A 152 -10.93 0.36 3.47
CA LYS A 152 -11.26 1.10 4.66
C LYS A 152 -11.48 2.48 4.12
N THR A 153 -12.73 2.99 4.16
CA THR A 153 -12.90 4.40 4.15
C THR A 153 -12.24 4.73 5.46
N VAL A 154 -10.92 4.53 5.44
CA VAL A 154 -10.03 5.02 6.44
C VAL A 154 -10.32 6.47 6.27
N MET A 155 -11.02 6.98 7.24
CA MET A 155 -11.37 8.38 7.30
C MET A 155 -10.08 9.07 6.91
N LYS A 156 -10.11 9.72 5.74
CA LYS A 156 -8.97 10.46 5.23
C LYS A 156 -8.50 11.34 6.37
N ARG A 157 -7.32 11.07 6.90
CA ARG A 157 -6.76 11.78 8.04
C ARG A 157 -5.70 12.76 7.56
N MET A 158 -5.93 14.02 7.85
CA MET A 158 -4.93 15.05 7.65
C MET A 158 -4.22 15.32 8.97
N ILE A 159 -2.93 14.99 9.01
CA ILE A 159 -2.07 15.12 10.21
C ILE A 159 -1.09 16.25 9.96
N GLY A 160 -1.23 17.34 10.70
CA GLY A 160 -0.27 18.45 10.70
C GLY A 160 0.93 18.11 11.58
N ILE A 161 2.14 18.35 11.08
CA ILE A 161 3.39 18.17 11.81
C ILE A 161 4.11 19.51 11.79
N ALA A 162 4.39 20.08 12.96
CA ALA A 162 5.10 21.33 13.12
C ALA A 162 6.13 21.26 14.24
N GLY A 163 7.08 22.17 14.26
CA GLY A 163 8.09 22.30 15.30
C GLY A 163 8.00 23.62 16.03
N THR A 164 8.48 23.66 17.27
CA THR A 164 8.57 24.91 18.06
C THR A 164 9.70 25.83 17.59
N CYS A 165 10.68 25.30 16.86
CA CYS A 165 11.79 26.04 16.26
C CYS A 165 12.27 25.37 14.97
N GLU A 166 13.11 26.11 14.22
CA GLU A 166 13.73 25.58 13.00
C GLU A 166 14.68 24.41 13.29
N ASN A 167 14.82 23.53 12.31
CA ASN A 167 15.74 22.37 12.35
C ASN A 167 15.52 21.38 13.51
N ILE A 168 14.34 21.37 14.13
CA ILE A 168 14.02 20.44 15.22
C ILE A 168 13.64 19.03 14.72
N GLY A 169 13.62 18.81 13.41
CA GLY A 169 13.41 17.50 12.80
C GLY A 169 11.98 17.24 12.33
N VAL A 170 11.19 18.25 12.01
CA VAL A 170 9.80 18.12 11.52
C VAL A 170 9.74 17.23 10.28
N THR A 171 10.47 17.59 9.23
CA THR A 171 10.56 16.83 7.97
C THR A 171 11.01 15.37 8.20
N HIS A 172 12.01 15.17 9.06
CA HIS A 172 12.46 13.81 9.39
C HIS A 172 11.33 12.97 10.01
N ASN A 173 10.64 13.53 11.02
CA ASN A 173 9.52 12.84 11.65
C ASN A 173 8.34 12.62 10.71
N ALA A 174 8.06 13.56 9.80
CA ALA A 174 7.04 13.39 8.76
C ALA A 174 7.34 12.19 7.87
N ILE A 175 8.59 12.04 7.41
CA ILE A 175 9.04 10.91 6.57
C ILE A 175 8.99 9.59 7.34
N VAL A 176 9.44 9.56 8.60
CA VAL A 176 9.38 8.37 9.46
C VAL A 176 7.94 7.92 9.64
N LEU A 177 7.04 8.87 9.91
CA LEU A 177 5.62 8.60 10.11
C LEU A 177 4.94 8.13 8.80
N ALA A 178 5.32 8.71 7.65
CA ALA A 178 4.85 8.28 6.34
C ALA A 178 5.23 6.82 6.05
N ASN A 179 6.49 6.47 6.30
CA ASN A 179 6.95 5.09 6.15
C ASN A 179 6.23 4.12 7.10
N PHE A 180 5.97 4.53 8.33
CA PHE A 180 5.20 3.74 9.29
C PHE A 180 3.78 3.47 8.77
N PHE A 181 3.05 4.48 8.34
CA PHE A 181 1.70 4.31 7.81
C PHE A 181 1.70 3.48 6.52
N ARG A 182 2.67 3.72 5.64
CA ARG A 182 2.83 2.93 4.43
C ARG A 182 3.04 1.44 4.74
N GLN A 183 3.95 1.11 5.68
CA GLN A 183 4.17 -0.27 6.13
C GLN A 183 2.91 -0.92 6.74
N LYS A 184 1.96 -0.11 7.20
CA LYS A 184 0.64 -0.56 7.66
C LYS A 184 -0.40 -0.66 6.53
N GLY A 185 0.02 -0.50 5.27
CA GLY A 185 -0.84 -0.62 4.10
C GLY A 185 -1.72 0.60 3.82
N TYR A 186 -1.37 1.78 4.36
CA TYR A 186 -2.09 3.01 4.07
C TYR A 186 -1.50 3.70 2.84
N MET A 187 -2.38 4.29 2.01
CA MET A 187 -1.96 5.23 0.97
C MET A 187 -1.61 6.56 1.63
N VAL A 188 -0.37 6.99 1.46
CA VAL A 188 0.18 8.15 2.17
C VAL A 188 0.65 9.22 1.21
N ALA A 189 0.23 10.46 1.44
CA ALA A 189 0.81 11.64 0.84
C ALA A 189 1.60 12.44 1.89
N LEU A 190 2.77 12.93 1.50
CA LEU A 190 3.56 13.93 2.21
C LEU A 190 3.42 15.26 1.48
N VAL A 191 3.01 16.30 2.20
CA VAL A 191 2.77 17.64 1.65
C VAL A 191 3.68 18.63 2.33
N GLU A 192 4.57 19.28 1.57
CA GLU A 192 5.43 20.34 2.07
C GLU A 192 4.65 21.66 2.12
N LYS A 193 4.28 22.10 3.31
CA LYS A 193 3.58 23.37 3.57
C LYS A 193 4.52 24.41 4.19
N ASN A 194 5.79 24.24 3.94
CA ASN A 194 6.86 25.18 4.29
C ASN A 194 7.72 25.45 3.03
N ASN A 195 8.58 26.44 3.08
CA ASN A 195 9.39 26.85 1.94
C ASN A 195 10.82 26.24 1.97
N SER A 196 10.99 25.07 2.57
CA SER A 196 12.34 24.48 2.74
C SER A 196 12.89 23.85 1.48
N GLY A 197 12.03 23.37 0.57
CA GLY A 197 12.42 22.57 -0.62
C GLY A 197 13.06 21.23 -0.25
N ALA A 198 12.79 20.74 0.96
CA ALA A 198 13.38 19.51 1.47
C ALA A 198 12.92 18.29 0.69
N PHE A 199 11.64 18.21 0.33
CA PHE A 199 11.10 17.06 -0.40
C PHE A 199 11.66 16.97 -1.81
N GLU A 200 11.82 18.09 -2.52
CA GLU A 200 12.46 18.10 -3.82
C GLU A 200 13.91 17.63 -3.73
N THR A 201 14.65 18.12 -2.74
CA THR A 201 16.05 17.74 -2.49
C THR A 201 16.15 16.23 -2.20
N ILE A 202 15.28 15.69 -1.34
CA ILE A 202 15.25 14.28 -0.97
C ILE A 202 14.92 13.42 -2.18
N CYS A 203 13.83 13.72 -2.88
CA CYS A 203 13.43 12.95 -4.06
C CYS A 203 14.48 12.99 -5.16
N SER A 204 15.17 14.14 -5.34
CA SER A 204 16.22 14.27 -6.34
C SER A 204 17.46 13.43 -6.07
N ALA A 205 17.67 13.00 -4.83
CA ALA A 205 18.80 12.17 -4.44
C ALA A 205 18.64 10.68 -4.83
N PHE A 206 17.44 10.25 -5.26
CA PHE A 206 17.16 8.87 -5.61
C PHE A 206 16.83 8.73 -7.10
N ASP A 207 17.41 7.72 -7.77
CA ASP A 207 17.16 7.42 -9.19
C ASP A 207 15.81 6.74 -9.42
N GLU A 208 15.28 6.04 -8.39
CA GLU A 208 14.05 5.23 -8.42
C GLU A 208 12.76 6.07 -8.30
N LYS A 209 12.88 7.40 -8.23
CA LYS A 209 11.73 8.29 -8.19
C LYS A 209 10.99 8.34 -9.52
N THR A 210 9.67 8.45 -9.45
CA THR A 210 8.83 8.89 -10.58
C THR A 210 8.30 10.30 -10.31
N TYR A 211 8.04 11.05 -11.37
CA TYR A 211 7.40 12.36 -11.30
C TYR A 211 6.19 12.38 -12.22
N GLU A 212 5.01 12.47 -11.66
CA GLU A 212 3.75 12.53 -12.39
C GLU A 212 2.82 13.57 -11.75
N ASP A 213 2.05 14.28 -12.55
CA ASP A 213 0.99 15.20 -12.13
C ASP A 213 1.35 16.19 -10.98
N GLY A 214 2.64 16.60 -10.91
CA GLY A 214 3.07 17.61 -9.94
C GLY A 214 3.52 17.10 -8.58
N TYR A 215 3.74 15.79 -8.43
CA TYR A 215 4.31 15.18 -7.24
C TYR A 215 5.37 14.12 -7.59
N TYR A 216 6.23 13.81 -6.63
CA TYR A 216 7.19 12.71 -6.74
C TYR A 216 6.68 11.50 -6.00
N THR A 217 6.79 10.32 -6.60
CA THR A 217 6.58 9.05 -5.87
C THR A 217 7.94 8.42 -5.57
N LEU A 218 8.19 8.16 -4.31
CA LEU A 218 9.41 7.49 -3.83
C LEU A 218 9.01 6.47 -2.76
N ASN A 219 9.40 5.22 -2.96
CA ASN A 219 9.06 4.10 -2.06
C ASN A 219 7.55 3.98 -1.77
N GLY A 220 6.68 4.25 -2.77
CA GLY A 220 5.23 4.17 -2.62
C GLY A 220 4.62 5.24 -1.70
N ILE A 221 5.33 6.35 -1.49
CA ILE A 221 4.86 7.56 -0.81
C ILE A 221 4.90 8.70 -1.83
N ASP A 222 3.83 9.47 -1.91
CA ASP A 222 3.72 10.59 -2.82
C ASP A 222 4.10 11.89 -2.10
N TYR A 223 5.09 12.59 -2.67
CA TYR A 223 5.68 13.81 -2.12
C TYR A 223 5.21 15.02 -2.93
N TYR A 224 4.43 15.87 -2.32
CA TYR A 224 3.97 17.13 -2.88
C TYR A 224 4.87 18.26 -2.39
N THR A 225 5.69 18.76 -3.29
CA THR A 225 6.58 19.90 -3.01
C THR A 225 5.83 21.21 -3.23
N ASP A 226 6.15 22.25 -2.44
CA ASP A 226 5.62 23.60 -2.62
C ASP A 226 4.08 23.64 -2.76
N ALA A 227 3.38 23.14 -1.73
CA ALA A 227 1.94 22.95 -1.77
C ALA A 227 1.18 24.27 -1.54
N ASN A 228 0.67 24.82 -2.64
CA ASN A 228 -0.35 25.87 -2.62
C ASN A 228 -1.75 25.27 -2.35
N ASP A 229 -2.74 26.13 -2.20
CA ASP A 229 -4.11 25.67 -1.88
C ASP A 229 -4.74 24.80 -2.98
N GLU A 230 -4.38 25.00 -4.26
CA GLU A 230 -4.83 24.17 -5.37
C GLU A 230 -4.26 22.75 -5.28
N LYS A 231 -2.96 22.61 -4.98
CA LYS A 231 -2.33 21.30 -4.76
C LYS A 231 -2.93 20.57 -3.54
N ILE A 232 -3.20 21.31 -2.46
CA ILE A 232 -3.85 20.72 -1.28
C ILE A 232 -5.23 20.17 -1.64
N GLN A 233 -6.01 20.88 -2.45
CA GLN A 233 -7.30 20.40 -2.93
C GLN A 233 -7.14 19.14 -3.78
N MET A 234 -6.17 19.11 -4.70
CA MET A 234 -5.85 17.90 -5.48
C MET A 234 -5.52 16.71 -4.57
N VAL A 235 -4.65 16.90 -3.57
CA VAL A 235 -4.32 15.85 -2.59
C VAL A 235 -5.56 15.36 -1.85
N GLN A 236 -6.50 16.26 -1.55
CA GLN A 236 -7.76 15.88 -0.91
C GLN A 236 -8.71 15.12 -1.83
N GLU A 237 -8.62 15.26 -3.13
CA GLU A 237 -9.43 14.53 -4.11
C GLU A 237 -8.84 13.14 -4.42
N HIS A 238 -7.52 12.95 -4.23
CA HIS A 238 -6.86 11.66 -4.39
C HIS A 238 -7.23 10.68 -3.25
N PRO A 239 -7.16 9.36 -3.48
CA PRO A 239 -7.65 8.34 -2.54
C PRO A 239 -6.68 8.05 -1.38
N TYR A 240 -5.94 9.03 -0.89
CA TYR A 240 -5.05 8.86 0.27
C TYR A 240 -5.84 8.55 1.55
N ASN A 241 -5.28 7.65 2.35
CA ASN A 241 -5.79 7.35 3.69
C ASN A 241 -5.23 8.33 4.73
N VAL A 242 -3.95 8.69 4.56
CA VAL A 242 -3.24 9.61 5.45
C VAL A 242 -2.54 10.67 4.62
N ILE A 243 -2.76 11.92 4.97
CA ILE A 243 -2.06 13.07 4.42
C ILE A 243 -1.25 13.70 5.56
N LEU A 244 0.07 13.68 5.44
CA LEU A 244 0.99 14.30 6.40
C LEU A 244 1.42 15.66 5.87
N MET A 245 1.11 16.71 6.62
CA MET A 245 1.43 18.10 6.27
C MET A 245 2.67 18.55 7.05
N ASP A 246 3.78 18.76 6.37
CA ASP A 246 5.02 19.31 6.97
C ASP A 246 4.95 20.84 6.98
N PHE A 247 4.71 21.42 8.14
CA PHE A 247 4.64 22.87 8.34
C PHE A 247 5.99 23.50 8.67
N GLY A 248 7.05 22.69 8.90
CA GLY A 248 8.31 23.21 9.40
C GLY A 248 8.17 23.82 10.80
N CYS A 249 8.74 25.01 11.03
CA CYS A 249 8.54 25.75 12.27
C CYS A 249 7.12 26.33 12.30
N LEU A 250 6.43 26.21 13.44
CA LEU A 250 5.12 26.82 13.65
C LEU A 250 5.26 28.33 13.78
N THR A 251 4.52 29.07 12.96
CA THR A 251 4.49 30.53 12.92
C THR A 251 3.05 31.03 12.94
N GLU A 252 2.84 32.30 13.21
CA GLU A 252 1.49 32.89 13.12
C GLU A 252 0.90 32.79 11.70
N GLU A 253 1.73 32.70 10.66
CA GLU A 253 1.28 32.57 9.26
C GLU A 253 0.73 31.20 8.92
N ASN A 254 1.30 30.13 9.49
CA ASN A 254 0.90 28.73 9.19
C ASN A 254 0.03 28.08 10.27
N LYS A 255 -0.14 28.74 11.41
CA LYS A 255 -0.88 28.27 12.59
C LYS A 255 -2.33 27.89 12.24
N ASP A 256 -3.04 28.76 11.53
CA ASP A 256 -4.44 28.52 11.16
C ASP A 256 -4.58 27.27 10.27
N ALA A 257 -3.62 27.04 9.36
CA ALA A 257 -3.62 25.86 8.51
C ALA A 257 -3.27 24.59 9.31
N PHE A 258 -2.34 24.68 10.25
CA PHE A 258 -2.00 23.61 11.17
C PHE A 258 -3.19 23.23 12.08
N GLU A 259 -3.91 24.23 12.60
CA GLU A 259 -5.09 24.02 13.47
C GLU A 259 -6.28 23.36 12.74
N ARG A 260 -6.36 23.48 11.41
CA ARG A 260 -7.38 22.80 10.57
C ARG A 260 -7.11 21.33 10.33
N CYS A 261 -5.91 20.85 10.64
CA CYS A 261 -5.64 19.41 10.55
C CYS A 261 -6.42 18.64 11.63
N GLU A 262 -6.95 17.47 11.28
CA GLU A 262 -7.71 16.64 12.23
C GLU A 262 -6.84 16.16 13.39
N ASP A 263 -5.62 15.75 13.07
CA ASP A 263 -4.61 15.36 14.06
C ASP A 263 -3.40 16.31 13.95
N ARG A 264 -2.76 16.58 15.06
CA ARG A 264 -1.65 17.54 15.13
C ARG A 264 -0.53 16.99 15.98
N LEU A 265 0.67 17.05 15.44
CA LEU A 265 1.92 16.68 16.12
C LEU A 265 2.81 17.90 16.22
N LEU A 266 3.05 18.38 17.42
CA LEU A 266 4.00 19.46 17.68
C LEU A 266 5.29 18.84 18.23
N ILE A 267 6.40 19.06 17.53
CA ILE A 267 7.73 18.63 17.93
C ILE A 267 8.39 19.75 18.69
N ALA A 268 8.75 19.47 19.94
CA ALA A 268 9.34 20.45 20.86
C ALA A 268 10.74 20.03 21.30
N GLY A 269 11.63 20.97 21.44
CA GLY A 269 12.97 20.76 21.97
C GLY A 269 12.99 20.64 23.49
N ALA A 270 13.80 19.74 24.01
CA ALA A 270 13.99 19.56 25.45
C ALA A 270 15.31 20.15 25.96
N ARG A 271 16.13 20.74 25.11
CA ARG A 271 17.38 21.36 25.51
C ARG A 271 17.12 22.72 26.18
N PRO A 272 17.94 23.16 27.15
CA PRO A 272 17.68 24.41 27.86
C PRO A 272 17.49 25.64 26.97
N TRP A 273 18.18 25.70 25.83
CA TRP A 273 18.06 26.82 24.85
C TRP A 273 16.90 26.67 23.88
N GLU A 274 16.24 25.53 23.85
CA GLU A 274 15.03 25.26 23.03
C GLU A 274 13.75 25.43 23.85
N MET A 275 13.86 25.43 25.17
CA MET A 275 12.71 25.52 26.08
C MET A 275 11.99 26.89 26.02
N GLU A 276 12.69 27.96 25.68
CA GLU A 276 12.06 29.25 25.50
C GLU A 276 11.06 29.26 24.33
N ASP A 277 11.43 28.60 23.23
CA ASP A 277 10.57 28.49 22.04
C ASP A 277 9.42 27.49 22.27
N THR A 278 9.63 26.50 23.12
CA THR A 278 8.58 25.53 23.51
C THR A 278 7.51 26.15 24.42
N ASN A 279 7.84 27.20 25.18
CA ASN A 279 6.94 27.84 26.13
C ASN A 279 6.20 29.06 25.55
N ARG A 280 6.45 29.42 24.31
CA ARG A 280 5.72 30.45 23.57
C ARG A 280 4.49 29.86 22.89
#